data_25f7dbdaf3c3004e35fdb42ce1204b82
#
_entry.id   25f7dbdaf3c3004e35fdb42ce1204b82
#
_cell.length_a   1.000
_cell.length_b   1.000
_cell.length_c   1.000
_cell.angle_alpha   90.00
_cell.angle_beta   90.00
_cell.angle_gamma   90.00
#
_symmetry.space_group_name_H-M   'P 1'
#
loop_
_entity.id
_entity.type
_entity.pdbx_description
1 polymer ?
#
loop_
_entity_poly.entity_id
_entity_poly.type
_entity_poly.pdbx_seq_one_letter_code
_entity_poly.pdbx_strand_id
1 'polypeptide(L)'
;MTVPAPDPPAVAVPPRKPRKIFLLVGLVVAAILAVLLFTSLGTTKASGPPHRGGAVPSFSAPRLNGSGTVGVPGDGGGGGTPAVLLFFGKWCPSCHTELPLLAAAARHQQAAGGALAKVRVLGVDSEDTKSAGQGFVTSSGVGFPVAHDPNITITSGDFYFEGDPNAVFVKADGTISAIVRGVMSVATFTAEEKKLIPSGS
;
A
#
# COMPACT_ATOMS: atom_id res chain seq x y z
N MET A 1 -67.41 71.47 -13.25
CA MET A 1 -66.68 70.68 -12.21
C MET A 1 -66.22 69.42 -12.88
N THR A 2 -64.95 69.38 -13.25
CA THR A 2 -64.33 68.23 -13.94
C THR A 2 -63.53 67.40 -12.89
N VAL A 3 -63.91 66.14 -12.71
CA VAL A 3 -63.26 65.23 -11.80
C VAL A 3 -61.98 64.66 -12.52
N PRO A 4 -60.79 64.75 -11.92
CA PRO A 4 -59.58 64.15 -12.53
C PRO A 4 -59.65 62.61 -12.47
N ALA A 5 -59.14 62.00 -13.52
CA ALA A 5 -59.00 60.50 -13.65
C ALA A 5 -58.01 59.94 -12.65
N PRO A 6 -58.24 58.70 -12.16
CA PRO A 6 -57.32 58.09 -11.23
C PRO A 6 -56.02 57.64 -11.93
N ASP A 7 -54.86 57.73 -11.22
CA ASP A 7 -53.52 57.32 -11.67
C ASP A 7 -53.44 55.80 -11.92
N PRO A 8 -52.67 55.37 -12.90
CA PRO A 8 -52.45 53.94 -13.19
C PRO A 8 -51.65 53.29 -12.06
N PRO A 9 -51.87 51.96 -11.77
CA PRO A 9 -51.16 51.24 -10.72
C PRO A 9 -49.69 51.14 -11.00
N ALA A 10 -48.87 51.39 -9.97
CA ALA A 10 -47.42 51.26 -10.04
C ALA A 10 -46.98 49.82 -10.33
N VAL A 11 -46.26 49.61 -11.42
CA VAL A 11 -45.67 48.31 -11.79
C VAL A 11 -44.52 48.00 -10.83
N ALA A 12 -44.69 46.97 -10.00
CA ALA A 12 -43.66 46.50 -9.08
C ALA A 12 -42.48 45.90 -9.88
N VAL A 13 -41.30 46.50 -9.80
CA VAL A 13 -40.06 45.96 -10.37
C VAL A 13 -39.58 44.81 -9.50
N PRO A 14 -39.40 43.57 -10.04
CA PRO A 14 -38.94 42.44 -9.27
C PRO A 14 -37.52 42.67 -8.73
N PRO A 15 -37.18 42.19 -7.52
CA PRO A 15 -35.86 42.39 -6.92
C PRO A 15 -34.80 41.67 -7.75
N ARG A 16 -33.73 42.38 -8.14
CA ARG A 16 -32.57 41.81 -8.83
C ARG A 16 -31.86 40.84 -7.89
N LYS A 17 -31.92 39.55 -8.19
CA LYS A 17 -31.17 38.49 -7.47
C LYS A 17 -29.67 38.83 -7.46
N PRO A 18 -29.03 38.80 -6.28
CA PRO A 18 -27.63 39.23 -6.17
C PRO A 18 -26.69 38.27 -6.92
N ARG A 19 -26.09 38.77 -7.99
CA ARG A 19 -25.08 38.04 -8.81
C ARG A 19 -23.96 37.40 -7.95
N LYS A 20 -23.72 37.94 -6.75
CA LYS A 20 -22.70 37.43 -5.80
C LYS A 20 -23.00 36.04 -5.26
N ILE A 21 -24.27 35.63 -5.13
CA ILE A 21 -24.64 34.28 -4.67
C ILE A 21 -24.33 33.25 -5.71
N PHE A 22 -24.56 33.53 -7.00
CA PHE A 22 -24.22 32.61 -8.09
C PHE A 22 -22.72 32.43 -8.25
N LEU A 23 -21.91 33.47 -8.02
CA LEU A 23 -20.45 33.37 -8.02
C LEU A 23 -19.92 32.54 -6.85
N LEU A 24 -20.48 32.69 -5.65
CA LEU A 24 -20.10 31.87 -4.50
C LEU A 24 -20.49 30.40 -4.66
N VAL A 25 -21.70 30.12 -5.16
CA VAL A 25 -22.11 28.74 -5.45
C VAL A 25 -21.23 28.10 -6.53
N GLY A 26 -20.89 28.83 -7.60
CA GLY A 26 -19.98 28.36 -8.63
C GLY A 26 -18.57 28.03 -8.11
N LEU A 27 -18.05 28.86 -7.20
CA LEU A 27 -16.73 28.65 -6.57
C LEU A 27 -16.73 27.40 -5.64
N VAL A 28 -17.80 27.20 -4.87
CA VAL A 28 -17.97 26.04 -4.01
C VAL A 28 -18.10 24.74 -4.84
N VAL A 29 -18.90 24.78 -5.91
CA VAL A 29 -19.04 23.62 -6.82
C VAL A 29 -17.71 23.30 -7.51
N ALA A 30 -16.96 24.30 -7.98
CA ALA A 30 -15.64 24.12 -8.58
C ALA A 30 -14.62 23.53 -7.57
N ALA A 31 -14.64 23.98 -6.31
CA ALA A 31 -13.81 23.44 -5.25
C ALA A 31 -14.16 21.98 -4.93
N ILE A 32 -15.44 21.64 -4.85
CA ILE A 32 -15.91 20.26 -4.62
C ILE A 32 -15.49 19.37 -5.81
N LEU A 33 -15.66 19.82 -7.05
CA LEU A 33 -15.22 19.08 -8.24
C LEU A 33 -13.71 18.90 -8.28
N ALA A 34 -12.93 19.91 -7.89
CA ALA A 34 -11.48 19.80 -7.80
C ALA A 34 -11.05 18.78 -6.74
N VAL A 35 -11.70 18.77 -5.56
CA VAL A 35 -11.45 17.78 -4.51
C VAL A 35 -11.84 16.38 -4.97
N LEU A 36 -12.99 16.21 -5.63
CA LEU A 36 -13.41 14.91 -6.17
C LEU A 36 -12.49 14.42 -7.30
N LEU A 37 -12.00 15.29 -8.16
CA LEU A 37 -10.99 14.95 -9.18
C LEU A 37 -9.65 14.57 -8.53
N PHE A 38 -9.23 15.28 -7.49
CA PHE A 38 -7.97 14.98 -6.80
C PHE A 38 -8.02 13.67 -6.01
N THR A 39 -9.18 13.31 -5.44
CA THR A 39 -9.39 12.02 -4.76
C THR A 39 -9.54 10.85 -5.73
N SER A 40 -10.00 11.06 -6.96
CA SER A 40 -10.08 10.00 -7.99
C SER A 40 -8.76 9.75 -8.73
N LEU A 41 -7.73 10.59 -8.57
CA LEU A 41 -6.38 10.35 -9.11
C LEU A 41 -5.49 9.49 -8.19
N GLY A 42 -6.00 9.07 -7.03
CA GLY A 42 -5.31 8.26 -6.04
C GLY A 42 -5.68 6.78 -6.12
N THR A 43 -4.68 5.96 -6.48
CA THR A 43 -4.63 4.49 -6.44
C THR A 43 -5.45 3.77 -7.51
N THR A 44 -4.89 3.62 -8.70
CA THR A 44 -5.23 2.49 -9.58
C THR A 44 -4.80 1.21 -8.84
N LYS A 45 -5.77 0.52 -8.21
CA LYS A 45 -5.55 -0.83 -7.71
C LYS A 45 -5.13 -1.67 -8.93
N ALA A 46 -3.95 -2.28 -8.87
CA ALA A 46 -3.48 -3.16 -9.93
C ALA A 46 -4.55 -4.23 -10.19
N SER A 47 -5.07 -4.29 -11.41
CA SER A 47 -6.11 -5.25 -11.78
C SER A 47 -5.45 -6.53 -12.27
N GLY A 48 -5.70 -7.64 -11.58
CA GLY A 48 -5.20 -8.97 -11.92
C GLY A 48 -3.98 -9.42 -11.11
N PRO A 49 -3.52 -10.68 -11.33
CA PRO A 49 -2.40 -11.26 -10.59
C PRO A 49 -1.12 -10.44 -10.77
N PRO A 50 -0.34 -10.25 -9.70
CA PRO A 50 0.93 -9.55 -9.78
C PRO A 50 1.91 -10.31 -10.67
N HIS A 51 2.66 -9.57 -11.47
CA HIS A 51 3.63 -10.12 -12.42
C HIS A 51 4.87 -9.24 -12.48
N ARG A 52 5.98 -9.81 -12.92
CA ARG A 52 7.22 -9.07 -13.12
C ARG A 52 7.01 -7.90 -14.10
N GLY A 53 7.48 -6.72 -13.71
CA GLY A 53 7.30 -5.48 -14.47
C GLY A 53 5.98 -4.75 -14.17
N GLY A 54 5.03 -5.39 -13.49
CA GLY A 54 3.80 -4.75 -13.02
C GLY A 54 3.99 -3.97 -11.73
N ALA A 55 3.00 -3.14 -11.39
CA ALA A 55 2.95 -2.47 -10.10
C ALA A 55 2.64 -3.46 -8.97
N VAL A 56 3.30 -3.28 -7.82
CA VAL A 56 3.00 -4.06 -6.62
C VAL A 56 1.60 -3.68 -6.10
N PRO A 57 0.74 -4.66 -5.72
CA PRO A 57 -0.53 -4.37 -5.09
C PRO A 57 -0.36 -3.55 -3.81
N SER A 58 -1.18 -2.50 -3.64
CA SER A 58 -1.16 -1.69 -2.43
C SER A 58 -2.03 -2.31 -1.35
N PHE A 59 -1.52 -2.33 -0.12
CA PHE A 59 -2.30 -2.76 1.05
C PHE A 59 -1.84 -2.02 2.30
N SER A 60 -2.67 -2.05 3.33
CA SER A 60 -2.33 -1.61 4.70
C SER A 60 -2.98 -2.56 5.68
N ALA A 61 -2.21 -3.12 6.59
CA ALA A 61 -2.67 -4.09 7.57
C ALA A 61 -2.14 -3.78 8.98
N PRO A 62 -2.81 -4.26 10.04
CA PRO A 62 -2.29 -4.18 11.40
C PRO A 62 -0.91 -4.85 11.50
N ARG A 63 0.00 -4.21 12.19
CA ARG A 63 1.31 -4.77 12.46
C ARG A 63 1.22 -5.90 13.48
N LEU A 64 1.76 -7.07 13.15
CA LEU A 64 1.73 -8.25 14.03
C LEU A 64 2.72 -8.12 15.21
N ASN A 65 3.95 -7.69 14.91
CA ASN A 65 5.07 -7.61 15.86
C ASN A 65 5.38 -6.18 16.32
N GLY A 66 4.34 -5.41 16.59
CA GLY A 66 4.46 -4.03 17.06
C GLY A 66 3.12 -3.32 17.09
N SER A 67 3.14 -2.00 17.06
CA SER A 67 1.95 -1.15 17.01
C SER A 67 1.79 -0.48 15.62
N GLY A 68 0.58 -0.01 15.33
CA GLY A 68 0.25 0.70 14.10
C GLY A 68 -0.02 -0.24 12.93
N THR A 69 0.18 0.25 11.72
CA THR A 69 -0.03 -0.45 10.45
C THR A 69 1.26 -0.53 9.65
N VAL A 70 1.33 -1.51 8.76
CA VAL A 70 2.40 -1.69 7.78
C VAL A 70 1.80 -1.99 6.41
N GLY A 71 2.51 -1.67 5.33
CA GLY A 71 1.96 -1.92 4.01
C GLY A 71 2.76 -1.38 2.83
N VAL A 72 2.14 -1.40 1.68
CA VAL A 72 2.62 -0.88 0.41
C VAL A 72 1.68 0.26 -0.05
N PRO A 73 2.21 1.44 -0.45
CA PRO A 73 3.61 1.87 -0.36
C PRO A 73 4.07 2.11 1.09
N GLY A 74 5.36 2.07 1.32
CA GLY A 74 5.98 2.28 2.62
C GLY A 74 6.90 1.12 3.01
N ASP A 75 6.55 0.33 4.02
CA ASP A 75 7.40 -0.78 4.49
C ASP A 75 7.64 -1.85 3.42
N GLY A 76 6.65 -2.06 2.53
CA GLY A 76 6.69 -3.05 1.45
C GLY A 76 7.15 -2.51 0.09
N GLY A 77 7.85 -1.38 0.06
CA GLY A 77 8.36 -0.80 -1.17
C GLY A 77 7.42 0.23 -1.81
N GLY A 78 7.87 0.82 -2.92
CA GLY A 78 7.26 2.03 -3.46
C GLY A 78 7.62 3.26 -2.63
N GLY A 79 7.26 4.46 -3.09
CA GLY A 79 7.58 5.68 -2.37
C GLY A 79 9.09 5.98 -2.24
N GLY A 80 9.91 5.49 -3.18
CA GLY A 80 11.35 5.75 -3.24
C GLY A 80 12.22 4.72 -2.51
N THR A 81 11.64 3.67 -1.93
CA THR A 81 12.41 2.65 -1.19
C THR A 81 12.15 1.26 -1.77
N PRO A 82 13.21 0.49 -2.15
CA PRO A 82 13.05 -0.90 -2.56
C PRO A 82 12.73 -1.80 -1.38
N ALA A 83 12.00 -2.89 -1.63
CA ALA A 83 11.63 -3.82 -0.58
C ALA A 83 11.50 -5.27 -1.06
N VAL A 84 11.53 -6.19 -0.08
CA VAL A 84 11.15 -7.59 -0.25
C VAL A 84 9.94 -7.88 0.63
N LEU A 85 8.89 -8.43 0.06
CA LEU A 85 7.73 -8.96 0.78
C LEU A 85 7.91 -10.46 0.94
N LEU A 86 7.84 -10.96 2.19
CA LEU A 86 7.92 -12.39 2.51
C LEU A 86 6.58 -12.86 3.04
N PHE A 87 5.92 -13.77 2.33
CA PHE A 87 4.64 -14.36 2.70
C PHE A 87 4.88 -15.71 3.37
N PHE A 88 4.33 -15.89 4.55
CA PHE A 88 4.52 -17.10 5.38
C PHE A 88 3.39 -17.26 6.38
N GLY A 89 3.24 -18.47 6.93
CA GLY A 89 2.35 -18.76 8.04
C GLY A 89 2.94 -19.85 8.96
N LYS A 90 2.54 -19.86 10.20
CA LYS A 90 2.95 -20.90 11.16
C LYS A 90 2.52 -22.30 10.72
N TRP A 91 1.39 -22.40 10.02
CA TRP A 91 0.86 -23.65 9.47
C TRP A 91 1.71 -24.24 8.33
N CYS A 92 2.59 -23.43 7.71
CA CYS A 92 3.41 -23.80 6.57
C CYS A 92 4.70 -24.53 7.02
N PRO A 93 4.88 -25.82 6.78
CA PRO A 93 6.05 -26.58 7.27
C PRO A 93 7.39 -26.07 6.73
N SER A 94 7.46 -25.71 5.44
CA SER A 94 8.68 -25.19 4.82
C SER A 94 9.05 -23.80 5.35
N CYS A 95 8.06 -23.00 5.77
CA CYS A 95 8.29 -21.68 6.37
C CYS A 95 9.09 -21.78 7.69
N HIS A 96 8.93 -22.89 8.45
CA HIS A 96 9.70 -23.10 9.67
C HIS A 96 11.22 -23.26 9.42
N THR A 97 11.59 -23.73 8.25
CA THR A 97 13.02 -23.86 7.86
C THR A 97 13.51 -22.58 7.19
N GLU A 98 12.71 -21.99 6.31
CA GLU A 98 13.13 -20.86 5.47
C GLU A 98 13.17 -19.54 6.25
N LEU A 99 12.09 -19.19 6.97
CA LEU A 99 11.96 -17.88 7.59
C LEU A 99 13.10 -17.53 8.55
N PRO A 100 13.58 -18.45 9.43
CA PRO A 100 14.73 -18.15 10.30
C PRO A 100 16.01 -17.81 9.52
N LEU A 101 16.25 -18.47 8.39
CA LEU A 101 17.43 -18.23 7.54
C LEU A 101 17.35 -16.87 6.85
N LEU A 102 16.19 -16.52 6.29
CA LEU A 102 15.97 -15.22 5.65
C LEU A 102 15.98 -14.09 6.68
N ALA A 103 15.40 -14.30 7.85
CA ALA A 103 15.45 -13.32 8.95
C ALA A 103 16.89 -13.05 9.43
N ALA A 104 17.71 -14.09 9.53
CA ALA A 104 19.13 -13.96 9.86
C ALA A 104 19.89 -13.20 8.77
N ALA A 105 19.65 -13.51 7.48
CA ALA A 105 20.26 -12.82 6.36
C ALA A 105 19.88 -11.33 6.34
N ALA A 106 18.62 -11.00 6.50
CA ALA A 106 18.13 -9.62 6.56
C ALA A 106 18.79 -8.83 7.72
N ARG A 107 18.88 -9.42 8.91
CA ARG A 107 19.58 -8.79 10.04
C ARG A 107 21.06 -8.57 9.77
N HIS A 108 21.74 -9.56 9.18
CA HIS A 108 23.15 -9.43 8.84
C HIS A 108 23.39 -8.30 7.83
N GLN A 109 22.56 -8.19 6.81
CA GLN A 109 22.63 -7.12 5.81
C GLN A 109 22.39 -5.74 6.44
N GLN A 110 21.40 -5.60 7.31
CA GLN A 110 21.15 -4.36 8.06
C GLN A 110 22.35 -3.97 8.92
N ALA A 111 22.97 -4.91 9.64
CA ALA A 111 24.12 -4.67 10.48
C ALA A 111 25.39 -4.33 9.67
N ALA A 112 25.57 -4.97 8.50
CA ALA A 112 26.71 -4.70 7.62
C ALA A 112 26.64 -3.33 6.94
N GLY A 113 25.46 -2.73 6.85
CA GLY A 113 25.26 -1.45 6.15
C GLY A 113 25.38 -1.56 4.64
N GLY A 114 25.66 -0.43 3.99
CA GLY A 114 25.82 -0.37 2.53
C GLY A 114 24.48 -0.36 1.78
N ALA A 115 24.52 -0.71 0.49
CA ALA A 115 23.38 -0.59 -0.39
C ALA A 115 22.25 -1.58 -0.04
N LEU A 116 22.58 -2.80 0.36
CA LEU A 116 21.58 -3.81 0.76
C LEU A 116 20.83 -3.43 2.03
N ALA A 117 21.45 -2.71 2.95
CA ALA A 117 20.76 -2.23 4.15
C ALA A 117 19.64 -1.21 3.84
N LYS A 118 19.61 -0.65 2.64
CA LYS A 118 18.53 0.23 2.16
C LYS A 118 17.33 -0.53 1.63
N VAL A 119 17.45 -1.83 1.35
CA VAL A 119 16.34 -2.70 0.95
C VAL A 119 15.55 -3.05 2.20
N ARG A 120 14.29 -2.70 2.23
CA ARG A 120 13.40 -3.05 3.34
C ARG A 120 12.90 -4.47 3.21
N VAL A 121 12.70 -5.15 4.33
CA VAL A 121 12.00 -6.44 4.37
C VAL A 121 10.71 -6.25 5.14
N LEU A 122 9.60 -6.74 4.58
CA LEU A 122 8.28 -6.78 5.19
C LEU A 122 7.75 -8.21 5.14
N GLY A 123 7.33 -8.75 6.29
CA GLY A 123 6.61 -10.02 6.36
C GLY A 123 5.10 -9.83 6.16
N VAL A 124 4.44 -10.85 5.63
CA VAL A 124 2.99 -11.01 5.63
C VAL A 124 2.69 -12.36 6.26
N ASP A 125 2.09 -12.32 7.45
CA ASP A 125 1.72 -13.50 8.24
C ASP A 125 0.30 -13.91 7.85
N SER A 126 0.18 -15.00 7.12
CA SER A 126 -1.04 -15.47 6.47
C SER A 126 -1.76 -16.50 7.32
N GLU A 127 -3.09 -16.34 7.45
CA GLU A 127 -4.00 -17.37 7.98
C GLU A 127 -3.75 -17.77 9.44
N ASP A 128 -2.89 -17.06 10.15
CA ASP A 128 -2.60 -17.31 11.56
C ASP A 128 -3.50 -16.49 12.49
N THR A 129 -3.80 -17.03 13.67
CA THR A 129 -4.27 -16.18 14.76
C THR A 129 -3.13 -15.26 15.20
N LYS A 130 -3.45 -14.10 15.75
CA LYS A 130 -2.45 -13.13 16.20
C LYS A 130 -1.40 -13.76 17.15
N SER A 131 -1.84 -14.58 18.10
CA SER A 131 -0.95 -15.25 19.06
C SER A 131 -0.04 -16.27 18.38
N ALA A 132 -0.58 -17.06 17.44
CA ALA A 132 0.19 -18.07 16.71
C ALA A 132 1.25 -17.43 15.84
N GLY A 133 0.88 -16.42 15.05
CA GLY A 133 1.82 -15.66 14.21
C GLY A 133 2.89 -14.94 15.03
N GLN A 134 2.53 -14.27 16.13
CA GLN A 134 3.51 -13.64 17.03
C GLN A 134 4.52 -14.63 17.61
N GLY A 135 4.06 -15.80 18.04
CA GLY A 135 4.93 -16.86 18.52
C GLY A 135 5.89 -17.36 17.44
N PHE A 136 5.40 -17.55 16.22
CA PHE A 136 6.21 -17.98 15.08
C PHE A 136 7.25 -16.94 14.66
N VAL A 137 6.84 -15.68 14.51
CA VAL A 137 7.73 -14.55 14.18
C VAL A 137 8.84 -14.40 15.24
N THR A 138 8.49 -14.52 16.51
CA THR A 138 9.47 -14.44 17.62
C THR A 138 10.46 -15.60 17.58
N SER A 139 9.97 -16.84 17.45
CA SER A 139 10.83 -18.03 17.42
C SER A 139 11.71 -18.09 16.17
N SER A 140 11.27 -17.51 15.06
CA SER A 140 12.03 -17.38 13.81
C SER A 140 13.04 -16.22 13.83
N GLY A 141 13.09 -15.42 14.89
CA GLY A 141 14.02 -14.31 15.05
C GLY A 141 13.78 -13.18 14.04
N VAL A 142 12.55 -12.95 13.61
CA VAL A 142 12.18 -11.88 12.68
C VAL A 142 12.31 -10.52 13.36
N GLY A 143 13.13 -9.63 12.76
CA GLY A 143 13.35 -8.26 13.23
C GLY A 143 12.68 -7.18 12.37
N PHE A 144 12.16 -7.54 11.20
CA PHE A 144 11.47 -6.62 10.30
C PHE A 144 9.96 -6.54 10.61
N PRO A 145 9.26 -5.48 10.12
CA PRO A 145 7.81 -5.36 10.27
C PRO A 145 7.07 -6.54 9.65
N VAL A 146 5.97 -6.96 10.27
CA VAL A 146 5.11 -8.04 9.77
C VAL A 146 3.66 -7.57 9.75
N ALA A 147 3.02 -7.65 8.59
CA ALA A 147 1.58 -7.46 8.40
C ALA A 147 0.83 -8.71 8.86
N HIS A 148 -0.28 -8.53 9.58
CA HIS A 148 -1.16 -9.62 10.00
C HIS A 148 -2.32 -9.77 9.03
N ASP A 149 -2.37 -10.90 8.33
CA ASP A 149 -3.35 -11.22 7.27
C ASP A 149 -4.16 -12.50 7.60
N PRO A 150 -4.94 -12.52 8.70
CA PRO A 150 -5.62 -13.72 9.18
C PRO A 150 -6.71 -14.24 8.24
N ASN A 151 -7.20 -13.39 7.33
CA ASN A 151 -8.25 -13.71 6.37
C ASN A 151 -7.74 -13.82 4.94
N ILE A 152 -6.42 -13.88 4.74
CA ILE A 152 -5.74 -14.00 3.44
C ILE A 152 -6.19 -12.96 2.38
N THR A 153 -6.65 -11.79 2.85
CA THR A 153 -7.08 -10.71 1.95
C THR A 153 -5.93 -10.11 1.16
N ILE A 154 -4.74 -10.08 1.75
CA ILE A 154 -3.52 -9.66 1.07
C ILE A 154 -2.97 -10.84 0.27
N THR A 155 -2.70 -11.97 0.93
CA THR A 155 -2.03 -13.13 0.34
C THR A 155 -2.78 -13.69 -0.87
N SER A 156 -4.05 -14.05 -0.72
CA SER A 156 -4.87 -14.56 -1.82
C SER A 156 -5.63 -13.47 -2.56
N GLY A 157 -6.14 -12.45 -1.86
CA GLY A 157 -6.98 -11.42 -2.45
C GLY A 157 -6.21 -10.45 -3.34
N ASP A 158 -5.08 -9.93 -2.87
CA ASP A 158 -4.28 -8.94 -3.60
C ASP A 158 -3.13 -9.59 -4.40
N PHE A 159 -2.49 -10.64 -3.86
CA PHE A 159 -1.33 -11.28 -4.50
C PHE A 159 -1.64 -12.60 -5.23
N TYR A 160 -2.84 -13.14 -5.11
CA TYR A 160 -3.26 -14.38 -5.76
C TYR A 160 -2.34 -15.57 -5.44
N PHE A 161 -1.82 -15.63 -4.20
CA PHE A 161 -1.05 -16.76 -3.73
C PHE A 161 -2.00 -17.80 -3.11
N GLU A 162 -1.85 -19.06 -3.52
CA GLU A 162 -2.68 -20.19 -3.05
C GLU A 162 -2.07 -20.91 -1.83
N GLY A 163 -0.86 -20.54 -1.45
CA GLY A 163 -0.13 -21.10 -0.31
C GLY A 163 1.19 -20.40 -0.09
N ASP A 164 1.92 -20.78 0.94
CA ASP A 164 3.20 -20.21 1.36
C ASP A 164 4.33 -21.25 1.32
N PRO A 165 5.60 -20.83 1.27
CA PRO A 165 6.10 -19.44 1.25
C PRO A 165 6.10 -18.82 -0.15
N ASN A 166 6.06 -17.47 -0.20
CA ASN A 166 6.31 -16.72 -1.42
C ASN A 166 7.14 -15.47 -1.10
N ALA A 167 7.80 -14.91 -2.12
CA ALA A 167 8.51 -13.64 -2.00
C ALA A 167 8.27 -12.75 -3.22
N VAL A 168 8.11 -11.45 -2.97
CA VAL A 168 7.97 -10.42 -4.01
C VAL A 168 9.05 -9.38 -3.81
N PHE A 169 9.84 -9.13 -4.85
CA PHE A 169 10.92 -8.16 -4.86
C PHE A 169 10.45 -6.90 -5.57
N VAL A 170 10.44 -5.77 -4.86
CA VAL A 170 9.84 -4.51 -5.28
C VAL A 170 10.91 -3.43 -5.40
N LYS A 171 11.00 -2.79 -6.57
CA LYS A 171 11.87 -1.64 -6.79
C LYS A 171 11.37 -0.40 -6.06
N ALA A 172 12.22 0.61 -5.95
CA ALA A 172 11.91 1.88 -5.31
C ALA A 172 10.69 2.61 -5.94
N ASP A 173 10.46 2.41 -7.23
CA ASP A 173 9.31 2.97 -7.96
C ASP A 173 8.00 2.18 -7.77
N GLY A 174 8.02 1.08 -7.02
CA GLY A 174 6.88 0.20 -6.80
C GLY A 174 6.69 -0.88 -7.88
N THR A 175 7.62 -1.01 -8.82
CA THR A 175 7.59 -2.05 -9.85
C THR A 175 8.10 -3.37 -9.30
N ILE A 176 7.41 -4.47 -9.58
CA ILE A 176 7.84 -5.82 -9.22
C ILE A 176 9.05 -6.23 -10.08
N SER A 177 10.18 -6.49 -9.42
CA SER A 177 11.40 -7.00 -10.05
C SER A 177 11.36 -8.51 -10.24
N ALA A 178 10.90 -9.25 -9.22
CA ALA A 178 10.77 -10.69 -9.24
C ALA A 178 9.67 -11.18 -8.31
N ILE A 179 9.14 -12.36 -8.59
CA ILE A 179 8.26 -13.14 -7.71
C ILE A 179 8.86 -14.52 -7.61
N VAL A 180 9.14 -14.99 -6.40
CA VAL A 180 9.57 -16.36 -6.11
C VAL A 180 8.42 -17.07 -5.42
N ARG A 181 7.95 -18.16 -6.02
CA ARG A 181 6.89 -19.02 -5.45
C ARG A 181 7.53 -20.28 -4.87
N GLY A 182 7.15 -20.62 -3.65
CA GLY A 182 7.75 -21.72 -2.89
C GLY A 182 9.08 -21.33 -2.23
N VAL A 183 9.76 -22.31 -1.70
CA VAL A 183 10.97 -22.16 -0.88
C VAL A 183 12.09 -21.43 -1.63
N MET A 184 12.71 -20.48 -0.97
CA MET A 184 13.83 -19.70 -1.49
C MET A 184 15.08 -19.86 -0.62
N SER A 185 16.24 -20.02 -1.26
CA SER A 185 17.52 -20.02 -0.55
C SER A 185 17.98 -18.61 -0.20
N VAL A 186 18.84 -18.47 0.82
CA VAL A 186 19.51 -17.19 1.17
C VAL A 186 20.30 -16.65 -0.03
N ALA A 187 20.91 -17.51 -0.84
CA ALA A 187 21.65 -17.10 -2.03
C ALA A 187 20.72 -16.45 -3.07
N THR A 188 19.54 -17.05 -3.32
CA THR A 188 18.51 -16.47 -4.21
C THR A 188 17.97 -15.17 -3.65
N PHE A 189 17.64 -15.13 -2.35
CA PHE A 189 17.19 -13.93 -1.65
C PHE A 189 18.16 -12.76 -1.88
N THR A 190 19.43 -12.94 -1.55
CA THR A 190 20.47 -11.90 -1.71
C THR A 190 20.70 -11.52 -3.18
N ALA A 191 20.64 -12.50 -4.11
CA ALA A 191 20.80 -12.22 -5.53
C ALA A 191 19.66 -11.35 -6.10
N GLU A 192 18.42 -11.61 -5.70
CA GLU A 192 17.27 -10.81 -6.13
C GLU A 192 17.27 -9.41 -5.48
N GLU A 193 17.68 -9.30 -4.19
CA GLU A 193 17.82 -7.99 -3.53
C GLU A 193 18.85 -7.09 -4.23
N LYS A 194 19.98 -7.65 -4.67
CA LYS A 194 21.00 -6.89 -5.42
C LYS A 194 20.45 -6.25 -6.69
N LYS A 195 19.45 -6.86 -7.33
CA LYS A 195 18.81 -6.32 -8.54
C LYS A 195 17.89 -5.13 -8.25
N LEU A 196 17.51 -4.90 -6.96
CA LEU A 196 16.71 -3.77 -6.55
C LEU A 196 17.53 -2.49 -6.41
N ILE A 197 18.84 -2.60 -6.35
CA ILE A 197 19.77 -1.49 -6.14
C ILE A 197 20.26 -1.01 -7.52
N PRO A 198 20.18 0.30 -7.82
CA PRO A 198 20.72 0.84 -9.05
C PRO A 198 22.23 0.54 -9.21
N SER A 199 22.64 0.10 -10.39
CA SER A 199 24.04 -0.11 -10.72
C SER A 199 24.77 1.24 -10.69
N GLY A 200 25.62 1.50 -9.69
CA GLY A 200 26.39 2.73 -9.57
C GLY A 200 26.20 3.53 -8.26
N SER A 201 25.56 2.96 -7.25
CA SER A 201 25.45 3.57 -5.91
C SER A 201 26.44 2.96 -4.93
#